data_8ab600e5382054526ba453f83ec706db
#
_entry.id   8ab600e5382054526ba453f83ec706db
#
_cell.length_a   1.000
_cell.length_b   1.000
_cell.length_c   1.000
_cell.angle_alpha   90.00
_cell.angle_beta   90.00
_cell.angle_gamma   90.00
#
_symmetry.space_group_name_H-M   'P 1'
#
loop_
_entity.id
_entity.type
_entity.pdbx_description
1 polymer ?
#
loop_
_entity_poly.entity_id
_entity_poly.type
_entity_poly.pdbx_seq_one_letter_code
_entity_poly.pdbx_strand_id
1 'polypeptide(L)'
;MNVQKEGLSGCSMVFEPTERLHLGAEAEVWKGTWFGRPAVRKQRRPRSWRHPNLDHRLGVRRMISEARLLIRTRKAGLSVPCVWDLDYDGGQLILEHLDGRPLIELLNDDETTALHAESVLRKVGAAVRALHRVATTHGDLS
;
A
#
# COMPACT_ATOMS: atom_id res chain seq x y z
N MET A 1 -17.64 -42.43 -14.08
CA MET A 1 -18.28 -41.30 -14.76
C MET A 1 -17.53 -40.03 -14.36
N ASN A 2 -16.57 -39.61 -15.18
CA ASN A 2 -15.76 -38.40 -14.95
C ASN A 2 -16.57 -37.20 -15.39
N VAL A 3 -16.97 -36.37 -14.45
CA VAL A 3 -17.48 -35.04 -14.74
C VAL A 3 -16.26 -34.11 -14.80
N GLN A 4 -15.83 -33.80 -16.01
CA GLN A 4 -14.86 -32.74 -16.29
C GLN A 4 -15.45 -31.42 -15.78
N LYS A 5 -14.80 -30.82 -14.81
CA LYS A 5 -14.99 -29.39 -14.48
C LYS A 5 -14.33 -28.57 -15.59
N GLU A 6 -15.09 -28.23 -16.60
CA GLU A 6 -14.72 -27.19 -17.54
C GLU A 6 -14.66 -25.86 -16.80
N GLY A 7 -13.48 -25.22 -16.90
CA GLY A 7 -13.18 -23.99 -16.22
C GLY A 7 -14.01 -22.83 -16.75
N LEU A 8 -14.85 -22.29 -15.87
CA LEU A 8 -15.21 -20.90 -15.97
C LEU A 8 -13.95 -20.07 -15.73
N SER A 9 -13.46 -19.43 -16.79
CA SER A 9 -12.53 -18.32 -16.70
C SER A 9 -13.23 -17.15 -15.99
N GLY A 10 -13.53 -17.37 -14.73
CA GLY A 10 -14.11 -16.36 -13.85
C GLY A 10 -13.04 -15.33 -13.54
N CYS A 11 -13.33 -14.08 -13.82
CA CYS A 11 -12.60 -12.95 -13.27
C CYS A 11 -12.39 -13.21 -11.77
N SER A 12 -11.16 -13.54 -11.39
CA SER A 12 -10.83 -13.88 -10.01
C SER A 12 -11.11 -12.65 -9.16
N MET A 13 -12.07 -12.73 -8.24
CA MET A 13 -12.31 -11.72 -7.21
C MET A 13 -11.15 -11.68 -6.20
N VAL A 14 -10.13 -12.48 -6.41
CA VAL A 14 -8.98 -12.66 -5.53
C VAL A 14 -7.82 -11.85 -6.07
N PHE A 15 -7.05 -11.26 -5.16
CA PHE A 15 -5.78 -10.64 -5.49
C PHE A 15 -4.79 -11.71 -5.97
N GLU A 16 -4.20 -11.51 -7.14
CA GLU A 16 -3.19 -12.39 -7.74
C GLU A 16 -1.80 -11.78 -7.51
N PRO A 17 -1.01 -12.31 -6.57
CA PRO A 17 0.32 -11.77 -6.27
C PRO A 17 1.32 -12.11 -7.38
N THR A 18 2.17 -11.16 -7.74
CA THR A 18 3.28 -11.34 -8.68
C THR A 18 4.64 -11.19 -8.04
N GLU A 19 4.80 -10.21 -7.14
CA GLU A 19 6.08 -9.88 -6.53
C GLU A 19 5.88 -9.40 -5.10
N ARG A 20 6.77 -9.81 -4.18
CA ARG A 20 6.79 -9.27 -2.82
C ARG A 20 7.66 -8.03 -2.77
N LEU A 21 7.04 -6.86 -2.58
CA LEU A 21 7.72 -5.57 -2.52
C LEU A 21 8.41 -5.34 -1.18
N HIS A 22 7.79 -5.77 -0.09
CA HIS A 22 8.32 -5.53 1.26
C HIS A 22 7.85 -6.58 2.26
N LEU A 23 8.74 -6.92 3.20
CA LEU A 23 8.44 -7.77 4.34
C LEU A 23 8.76 -7.02 5.63
N GLY A 24 7.75 -6.42 6.23
CA GLY A 24 7.87 -5.71 7.50
C GLY A 24 7.49 -6.56 8.70
N ALA A 25 7.72 -6.04 9.89
CA ALA A 25 7.38 -6.70 11.14
C ALA A 25 5.86 -6.86 11.33
N GLU A 26 5.05 -5.96 10.78
CA GLU A 26 3.59 -5.92 10.97
C GLU A 26 2.80 -6.33 9.73
N ALA A 27 3.39 -6.21 8.55
CA ALA A 27 2.73 -6.50 7.29
C ALA A 27 3.70 -6.96 6.21
N GLU A 28 3.18 -7.72 5.27
CA GLU A 28 3.80 -7.99 3.99
C GLU A 28 3.12 -7.14 2.93
N VAL A 29 3.91 -6.65 1.97
CA VAL A 29 3.41 -5.86 0.84
C VAL A 29 3.71 -6.60 -0.45
N TRP A 30 2.68 -6.85 -1.24
CA TRP A 30 2.75 -7.57 -2.49
C TRP A 30 2.23 -6.72 -3.64
N LYS A 31 2.96 -6.72 -4.75
CA LYS A 31 2.47 -6.26 -6.04
C LYS A 31 1.72 -7.41 -6.72
N GLY A 32 0.69 -7.07 -7.47
CA GLY A 32 -0.10 -8.05 -8.21
C GLY A 32 -1.21 -7.40 -9.02
N THR A 33 -2.24 -8.19 -9.30
CA THR A 33 -3.45 -7.71 -9.97
C THR A 33 -4.69 -7.94 -9.10
N TRP A 34 -5.64 -7.04 -9.20
CA TRP A 34 -6.95 -7.13 -8.59
C TRP A 34 -8.00 -6.72 -9.62
N PHE A 35 -8.89 -7.64 -9.96
CA PHE A 35 -9.81 -7.49 -11.11
C PHE A 35 -9.10 -7.06 -12.40
N GLY A 36 -7.92 -7.66 -12.67
CA GLY A 36 -7.13 -7.36 -13.86
C GLY A 36 -6.41 -6.00 -13.86
N ARG A 37 -6.45 -5.25 -12.75
CA ARG A 37 -5.79 -3.95 -12.60
C ARG A 37 -4.55 -4.07 -11.71
N PRO A 38 -3.45 -3.37 -12.05
CA PRO A 38 -2.26 -3.35 -11.20
C PRO A 38 -2.59 -2.86 -9.79
N ALA A 39 -2.29 -3.68 -8.80
CA ALA A 39 -2.65 -3.44 -7.40
C ALA A 39 -1.49 -3.74 -6.45
N VAL A 40 -1.59 -3.19 -5.25
CA VAL A 40 -0.73 -3.54 -4.11
C VAL A 40 -1.62 -4.08 -3.00
N ARG A 41 -1.29 -5.28 -2.51
CA ARG A 41 -1.89 -5.86 -1.32
C ARG A 41 -0.98 -5.70 -0.13
N LYS A 42 -1.47 -5.07 0.92
CA LYS A 42 -0.86 -5.05 2.23
C LYS A 42 -1.55 -6.10 3.10
N GLN A 43 -0.84 -7.19 3.39
CA GLN A 43 -1.31 -8.30 4.22
C GLN A 43 -0.74 -8.16 5.61
N ARG A 44 -1.60 -8.09 6.61
CA ARG A 44 -1.19 -8.03 8.00
C ARG A 44 -0.57 -9.35 8.46
N ARG A 45 0.47 -9.27 9.29
CA ARG A 45 1.12 -10.41 9.94
C ARG A 45 0.75 -10.46 11.43
N PRO A 46 0.21 -11.58 11.93
CA PRO A 46 -0.01 -11.76 13.36
C PRO A 46 1.32 -11.73 14.14
N ARG A 47 1.30 -11.22 15.36
CA ARG A 47 2.45 -11.21 16.25
C ARG A 47 2.33 -12.31 17.29
N SER A 48 3.27 -13.27 17.28
CA SER A 48 3.25 -14.45 18.16
C SER A 48 3.39 -14.11 19.66
N TRP A 49 4.02 -12.98 20.00
CA TRP A 49 4.24 -12.54 21.39
C TRP A 49 3.07 -11.77 21.99
N ARG A 50 2.03 -11.48 21.20
CA ARG A 50 0.85 -10.73 21.64
C ARG A 50 -0.36 -11.64 21.70
N HIS A 51 -1.24 -11.40 22.71
CA HIS A 51 -2.49 -12.14 22.79
C HIS A 51 -3.30 -11.99 21.48
N PRO A 52 -3.79 -13.09 20.88
CA PRO A 52 -4.39 -13.07 19.53
C PRO A 52 -5.53 -12.05 19.36
N ASN A 53 -6.45 -11.98 20.33
CA ASN A 53 -7.58 -11.03 20.25
C ASN A 53 -7.13 -9.57 20.31
N LEU A 54 -6.12 -9.26 21.13
CA LEU A 54 -5.56 -7.91 21.21
C LEU A 54 -4.83 -7.56 19.93
N ASP A 55 -4.03 -8.50 19.42
CA ASP A 55 -3.30 -8.30 18.18
C ASP A 55 -4.23 -8.06 17.00
N HIS A 56 -5.29 -8.86 16.88
CA HIS A 56 -6.31 -8.67 15.85
C HIS A 56 -6.98 -7.29 15.94
N ARG A 57 -7.47 -6.91 17.13
CA ARG A 57 -8.12 -5.60 17.34
C ARG A 57 -7.22 -4.42 17.00
N LEU A 58 -5.96 -4.45 17.42
CA LEU A 58 -5.00 -3.39 17.12
C LEU A 58 -4.68 -3.32 15.62
N GLY A 59 -4.52 -4.47 14.98
CA GLY A 59 -4.24 -4.53 13.56
C GLY A 59 -5.40 -4.01 12.71
N VAL A 60 -6.63 -4.42 13.00
CA VAL A 60 -7.83 -3.90 12.34
C VAL A 60 -7.95 -2.39 12.51
N ARG A 61 -7.76 -1.86 13.73
CA ARG A 61 -7.80 -0.42 13.98
C ARG A 61 -6.77 0.35 13.15
N ARG A 62 -5.54 -0.13 13.07
CA ARG A 62 -4.47 0.49 12.26
C ARG A 62 -4.82 0.49 10.79
N MET A 63 -5.31 -0.62 10.28
CA MET A 63 -5.72 -0.78 8.88
C MET A 63 -6.85 0.19 8.51
N ILE A 64 -7.88 0.27 9.35
CA ILE A 64 -8.99 1.22 9.16
C ILE A 64 -8.48 2.67 9.19
N SER A 65 -7.59 3.01 10.13
CA SER A 65 -7.01 4.35 10.23
C SER A 65 -6.20 4.71 9.00
N GLU A 66 -5.40 3.79 8.49
CA GLU A 66 -4.63 3.96 7.26
C GLU A 66 -5.55 4.18 6.05
N ALA A 67 -6.55 3.31 5.85
CA ALA A 67 -7.50 3.43 4.76
C ALA A 67 -8.27 4.76 4.81
N ARG A 68 -8.75 5.16 5.99
CA ARG A 68 -9.45 6.45 6.18
C ARG A 68 -8.55 7.63 5.88
N LEU A 69 -7.28 7.57 6.29
CA LEU A 69 -6.31 8.61 6.02
C LEU A 69 -6.07 8.76 4.51
N LEU A 70 -5.82 7.67 3.81
CA LEU A 70 -5.63 7.67 2.35
C LEU A 70 -6.86 8.23 1.64
N ILE A 71 -8.06 7.80 2.01
CA ILE A 71 -9.30 8.28 1.40
C ILE A 71 -9.48 9.79 1.64
N ARG A 72 -9.23 10.26 2.87
CA ARG A 72 -9.34 11.68 3.24
C ARG A 72 -8.34 12.55 2.47
N THR A 73 -7.08 12.14 2.41
CA THR A 73 -6.03 12.89 1.72
C THR A 73 -6.27 12.91 0.21
N ARG A 74 -6.72 11.81 -0.38
CA ARG A 74 -7.10 11.77 -1.81
C ARG A 74 -8.28 12.68 -2.11
N LYS A 75 -9.31 12.71 -1.26
CA LYS A 75 -10.45 13.65 -1.39
C LYS A 75 -10.03 15.12 -1.28
N ALA A 76 -8.96 15.39 -0.54
CA ALA A 76 -8.36 16.72 -0.47
C ALA A 76 -7.48 17.09 -1.67
N GLY A 77 -7.40 16.22 -2.70
CA GLY A 77 -6.67 16.46 -3.94
C GLY A 77 -5.18 16.10 -3.89
N LEU A 78 -4.73 15.36 -2.86
CA LEU A 78 -3.34 14.92 -2.78
C LEU A 78 -3.13 13.62 -3.57
N SER A 79 -1.93 13.48 -4.16
CA SER A 79 -1.52 12.29 -4.89
C SER A 79 -1.11 11.18 -3.92
N VAL A 80 -2.07 10.37 -3.51
CA VAL A 80 -1.89 9.17 -2.70
C VAL A 80 -2.62 8.00 -3.36
N PRO A 81 -2.23 6.73 -3.08
CA PRO A 81 -2.89 5.57 -3.67
C PRO A 81 -4.38 5.53 -3.32
N CYS A 82 -5.20 5.10 -4.27
CA CYS A 82 -6.60 4.82 -4.03
C CYS A 82 -6.73 3.56 -3.18
N VAL A 83 -7.64 3.58 -2.22
CA VAL A 83 -8.06 2.38 -1.50
C VAL A 83 -9.16 1.70 -2.31
N TRP A 84 -8.92 0.44 -2.71
CA TRP A 84 -9.87 -0.32 -3.52
C TRP A 84 -10.68 -1.30 -2.71
N ASP A 85 -10.06 -1.94 -1.71
CA ASP A 85 -10.74 -2.89 -0.84
C ASP A 85 -10.09 -2.95 0.55
N LEU A 86 -10.87 -3.37 1.55
CA LEU A 86 -10.45 -3.54 2.92
C LEU A 86 -11.16 -4.73 3.55
N ASP A 87 -10.44 -5.84 3.70
CA ASP A 87 -10.92 -7.04 4.37
C ASP A 87 -10.45 -7.04 5.83
N TYR A 88 -11.40 -6.83 6.74
CA TYR A 88 -11.12 -6.78 8.19
C TYR A 88 -10.74 -8.15 8.77
N ASP A 89 -11.42 -9.20 8.32
CA ASP A 89 -11.24 -10.55 8.85
C ASP A 89 -9.95 -11.17 8.33
N GLY A 90 -9.71 -11.04 7.03
CA GLY A 90 -8.48 -11.49 6.40
C GLY A 90 -7.27 -10.60 6.67
N GLY A 91 -7.48 -9.40 7.22
CA GLY A 91 -6.40 -8.46 7.50
C GLY A 91 -5.69 -7.94 6.25
N GLN A 92 -6.45 -7.65 5.19
CA GLN A 92 -5.94 -7.22 3.89
C GLN A 92 -6.41 -5.82 3.53
N LEU A 93 -5.51 -5.04 2.95
CA LEU A 93 -5.80 -3.75 2.33
C LEU A 93 -5.31 -3.77 0.89
N ILE A 94 -6.22 -3.54 -0.05
CA ILE A 94 -5.91 -3.47 -1.48
C ILE A 94 -5.85 -2.01 -1.90
N LEU A 95 -4.73 -1.64 -2.48
CA LEU A 95 -4.40 -0.28 -2.91
C LEU A 95 -4.10 -0.24 -4.40
N GLU A 96 -4.27 0.94 -4.98
CA GLU A 96 -3.75 1.27 -6.30
C GLU A 96 -2.24 1.07 -6.35
N HIS A 97 -1.73 0.40 -7.38
CA HIS A 97 -0.30 0.38 -7.66
C HIS A 97 0.10 1.71 -8.30
N LEU A 98 1.07 2.38 -7.69
CA LEU A 98 1.68 3.58 -8.24
C LEU A 98 2.96 3.20 -8.98
N ASP A 99 3.04 3.56 -10.25
CA ASP A 99 4.28 3.40 -11.02
C ASP A 99 5.30 4.44 -10.58
N GLY A 100 6.55 3.99 -10.40
CA GLY A 100 7.64 4.86 -10.02
C GLY A 100 8.73 4.12 -9.24
N ARG A 101 9.84 4.79 -9.07
CA ARG A 101 10.96 4.31 -8.24
C ARG A 101 10.84 4.87 -6.83
N PRO A 102 11.17 4.08 -5.80
CA PRO A 102 11.32 4.59 -4.44
C PRO A 102 12.31 5.76 -4.39
N LEU A 103 11.99 6.78 -3.60
CA LEU A 103 12.84 7.97 -3.48
C LEU A 103 14.27 7.62 -3.07
N ILE A 104 14.43 6.67 -2.15
CA ILE A 104 15.74 6.24 -1.67
C ILE A 104 16.61 5.61 -2.77
N GLU A 105 15.99 4.84 -3.67
CA GLU A 105 16.69 4.25 -4.82
C GLU A 105 17.14 5.34 -5.79
N LEU A 106 16.27 6.32 -6.04
CA LEU A 106 16.60 7.44 -6.92
C LEU A 106 17.74 8.30 -6.35
N LEU A 107 17.74 8.55 -5.04
CA LEU A 107 18.77 9.37 -4.39
C LEU A 107 20.12 8.63 -4.26
N ASN A 108 20.10 7.30 -4.21
CA ASN A 108 21.30 6.46 -4.15
C ASN A 108 21.82 6.05 -5.54
N ASP A 109 21.16 6.47 -6.60
CA ASP A 109 21.57 6.16 -7.96
C ASP A 109 22.71 7.10 -8.39
N ASP A 110 23.84 6.52 -8.73
CA ASP A 110 25.07 7.25 -9.15
C ASP A 110 24.83 8.09 -10.43
N GLU A 111 23.84 7.73 -11.24
CA GLU A 111 23.46 8.50 -12.44
C GLU A 111 22.59 9.72 -12.10
N THR A 112 22.09 9.83 -10.87
CA THR A 112 21.27 10.96 -10.44
C THR A 112 22.11 12.20 -10.20
N THR A 113 21.97 13.20 -11.07
CA THR A 113 22.67 14.48 -10.89
C THR A 113 22.17 15.26 -9.67
N ALA A 114 23.05 16.08 -9.08
CA ALA A 114 22.68 16.92 -7.92
C ALA A 114 21.48 17.84 -8.22
N LEU A 115 21.39 18.39 -9.43
CA LEU A 115 20.24 19.21 -9.85
C LEU A 115 18.95 18.40 -9.93
N HIS A 116 19.02 17.16 -10.39
CA HIS A 116 17.85 16.29 -10.44
C HIS A 116 17.39 15.92 -9.03
N ALA A 117 18.30 15.53 -8.15
CA ALA A 117 18.03 15.24 -6.74
C ALA A 117 17.38 16.44 -6.02
N GLU A 118 17.92 17.64 -6.21
CA GLU A 118 17.33 18.88 -5.65
C GLU A 118 15.90 19.12 -6.16
N SER A 119 15.67 18.95 -7.45
CA SER A 119 14.32 19.10 -8.04
C SER A 119 13.30 18.13 -7.43
N VAL A 120 13.72 16.87 -7.26
CA VAL A 120 12.87 15.84 -6.65
C VAL A 120 12.59 16.15 -5.19
N LEU A 121 13.60 16.52 -4.41
CA LEU A 121 13.45 16.89 -3.00
C LEU A 121 12.55 18.10 -2.79
N ARG A 122 12.58 19.08 -3.68
CA ARG A 122 11.63 20.21 -3.68
C ARG A 122 10.18 19.73 -3.87
N LYS A 123 9.93 18.78 -4.76
CA LYS A 123 8.59 18.18 -4.98
C LYS A 123 8.14 17.41 -3.75
N VAL A 124 9.04 16.66 -3.11
CA VAL A 124 8.75 15.94 -1.85
C VAL A 124 8.38 16.94 -0.74
N GLY A 125 9.17 18.00 -0.57
CA GLY A 125 8.87 19.07 0.39
C GLY A 125 7.50 19.74 0.15
N ALA A 126 7.15 19.99 -1.11
CA ALA A 126 5.84 20.53 -1.48
C ALA A 126 4.70 19.56 -1.16
N ALA A 127 4.89 18.25 -1.40
CA ALA A 127 3.92 17.22 -1.07
C ALA A 127 3.71 17.09 0.46
N VAL A 128 4.79 17.11 1.24
CA VAL A 128 4.74 17.10 2.72
C VAL A 128 4.01 18.34 3.24
N ARG A 129 4.29 19.52 2.69
CA ARG A 129 3.57 20.74 3.05
C ARG A 129 2.07 20.64 2.74
N ALA A 130 1.72 20.04 1.60
CA ALA A 130 0.32 19.84 1.24
C ALA A 130 -0.39 18.88 2.22
N LEU A 131 0.28 17.83 2.67
CA LEU A 131 -0.22 16.94 3.74
C LEU A 131 -0.47 17.70 5.03
N HIS A 132 0.46 18.55 5.48
CA HIS A 132 0.30 19.34 6.70
C HIS A 132 -0.87 20.33 6.62
N ARG A 133 -1.14 20.89 5.43
CA ARG A 133 -2.30 21.80 5.21
C ARG A 133 -3.64 21.10 5.42
N VAL A 134 -3.74 19.79 5.21
CA VAL A 134 -4.96 19.00 5.47
C VAL A 134 -4.93 18.34 6.84
N ALA A 135 -4.16 18.88 7.78
CA ALA A 135 -4.00 18.40 9.15
C ALA A 135 -3.61 16.92 9.23
N THR A 136 -2.66 16.51 8.36
CA THR A 136 -2.12 15.16 8.29
C THR A 136 -0.61 15.22 8.39
N THR A 137 -0.02 14.35 9.23
CA THR A 137 1.43 14.16 9.33
C THR A 137 1.78 12.78 8.79
N HIS A 138 2.94 12.67 8.14
CA HIS A 138 3.40 11.38 7.59
C HIS A 138 3.78 10.40 8.71
N GLY A 139 4.47 10.88 9.74
CA GLY A 139 4.90 10.07 10.88
C GLY A 139 6.13 9.20 10.64
N ASP A 140 6.46 8.92 9.38
CA ASP A 140 7.64 8.15 8.96
C ASP A 140 8.06 8.60 7.57
N LEU A 141 9.10 9.41 7.50
CA LEU A 141 9.68 9.96 6.26
C LEU A 141 11.06 9.35 5.96
N SER A 142 11.41 8.26 6.63
CA SER A 142 12.69 7.55 6.42
C SER A 142 12.73 6.79 5.11
#